data_00b61ea325688cfd85114c9ce9c5f581
#
_entry.id   00b61ea325688cfd85114c9ce9c5f581
#
_cell.length_a   1.000
_cell.length_b   1.000
_cell.length_c   1.000
_cell.angle_alpha   90.00
_cell.angle_beta   90.00
_cell.angle_gamma   90.00
#
_symmetry.space_group_name_H-M   'P 1'
#
loop_
_entity.id
_entity.type
_entity.pdbx_description
1 polymer ?
#
loop_
_entity_poly.entity_id
_entity_poly.type
_entity_poly.pdbx_seq_one_letter_code
_entity_poly.pdbx_strand_id
1 'polypeptide(L)'
;MTRSRSRILSVISLQLGLILLPGLAWADLVGQQSTCGTEPKKTVVALTGQEKVVDLAEGVKTEAWTFNGITPGPTIEVCEGDTVRIVLKNEGKVAHGLDSHAFRINATKFGPVEPGETLIYEKKVNAPGVFMYHCANGPLTDQHIKMGMYGVMIVYPRGQKLRPAREIVVSENGVYGEPDPKGMIAPSTERMDENRAYFVLYNGTLKHEPLEMKAGDLLRVYFVNAGPYTSTFHVIGAILDRAYEGGNPRNLVYDVQAYAVPAGSGGMFEVTMPEPGNYLIVDHDKLSQLPNGLGIPIVAR
;
A
#
# COMPACT_ATOMS: atom_id res chain seq x y z
N MET A 1 -19.44 -61.46 25.70
CA MET A 1 -20.17 -60.19 25.91
C MET A 1 -19.18 -59.06 26.05
N THR A 2 -18.81 -58.39 24.97
CA THR A 2 -17.90 -57.23 24.95
C THR A 2 -18.56 -56.13 24.15
N ARG A 3 -18.95 -55.03 24.81
CA ARG A 3 -19.59 -53.86 24.21
C ARG A 3 -18.53 -52.96 23.61
N SER A 4 -18.55 -52.81 22.28
CA SER A 4 -17.83 -51.80 21.54
C SER A 4 -18.45 -50.42 21.81
N ARG A 5 -17.63 -49.44 22.25
CA ARG A 5 -18.01 -48.03 22.32
C ARG A 5 -17.45 -47.31 21.07
N SER A 6 -18.31 -46.98 20.15
CA SER A 6 -17.98 -46.07 19.03
C SER A 6 -17.83 -44.67 19.55
N ARG A 7 -16.67 -44.06 19.32
CA ARG A 7 -16.41 -42.62 19.51
C ARG A 7 -16.84 -41.89 18.25
N ILE A 8 -17.84 -41.04 18.39
CA ILE A 8 -18.25 -40.08 17.38
C ILE A 8 -17.24 -38.92 17.41
N LEU A 9 -16.46 -38.77 16.37
CA LEU A 9 -15.64 -37.58 16.14
C LEU A 9 -16.54 -36.47 15.57
N SER A 10 -16.80 -35.45 16.38
CA SER A 10 -17.45 -34.24 15.93
C SER A 10 -16.42 -33.41 15.10
N VAL A 11 -16.67 -33.32 13.81
CA VAL A 11 -15.95 -32.39 12.91
C VAL A 11 -16.56 -31.01 13.13
N ILE A 12 -15.85 -30.15 13.84
CA ILE A 12 -16.19 -28.73 13.92
C ILE A 12 -15.72 -28.08 12.62
N SER A 13 -16.66 -27.85 11.72
CA SER A 13 -16.41 -27.04 10.53
C SER A 13 -16.34 -25.55 10.93
N LEU A 14 -15.15 -25.00 10.97
CA LEU A 14 -14.94 -23.57 11.13
C LEU A 14 -15.32 -22.89 9.80
N GLN A 15 -16.55 -22.40 9.70
CA GLN A 15 -16.93 -21.51 8.60
C GLN A 15 -16.28 -20.14 8.83
N LEU A 16 -15.18 -19.86 8.13
CA LEU A 16 -14.69 -18.51 7.97
C LEU A 16 -15.70 -17.73 7.12
N GLY A 17 -16.53 -16.96 7.78
CA GLY A 17 -17.41 -15.99 7.12
C GLY A 17 -16.57 -14.88 6.49
N LEU A 18 -16.37 -14.96 5.18
CA LEU A 18 -15.83 -13.86 4.38
C LEU A 18 -16.93 -12.80 4.30
N ILE A 19 -16.86 -11.78 5.15
CA ILE A 19 -17.72 -10.60 5.03
C ILE A 19 -17.13 -9.76 3.87
N LEU A 20 -17.66 -9.99 2.68
CA LEU A 20 -17.51 -9.07 1.56
C LEU A 20 -18.41 -7.87 1.85
N LEU A 21 -17.84 -6.77 2.36
CA LEU A 21 -18.50 -5.48 2.38
C LEU A 21 -18.38 -4.86 0.99
N PRO A 22 -19.49 -4.58 0.30
CA PRO A 22 -19.44 -3.87 -0.98
C PRO A 22 -19.17 -2.38 -0.72
N GLY A 23 -18.15 -1.83 -1.37
CA GLY A 23 -18.03 -0.40 -1.62
C GLY A 23 -17.58 0.44 -0.44
N LEU A 24 -16.43 0.14 0.17
CA LEU A 24 -15.70 1.16 0.93
C LEU A 24 -14.78 1.89 -0.04
N ALA A 25 -15.13 3.13 -0.32
CA ALA A 25 -14.23 4.09 -0.92
C ALA A 25 -12.92 4.13 -0.09
N TRP A 26 -11.81 4.23 -0.78
CA TRP A 26 -10.43 4.13 -0.32
C TRP A 26 -9.98 5.14 0.75
N ALA A 27 -10.84 5.60 1.64
CA ALA A 27 -10.56 6.78 2.44
C ALA A 27 -10.52 6.58 3.95
N ASP A 28 -10.87 5.50 4.54
CA ASP A 28 -10.89 5.46 6.00
C ASP A 28 -10.31 4.16 6.57
N LEU A 29 -8.98 4.07 6.62
CA LEU A 29 -8.38 3.48 7.80
C LEU A 29 -8.48 4.54 8.89
N VAL A 30 -9.67 4.68 9.49
CA VAL A 30 -9.80 5.37 10.78
C VAL A 30 -8.97 4.55 11.75
N GLY A 31 -7.70 5.00 11.94
CA GLY A 31 -6.76 4.30 12.77
C GLY A 31 -7.32 4.15 14.18
N GLN A 32 -7.76 2.97 14.50
CA GLN A 32 -7.47 2.53 15.85
C GLN A 32 -5.96 2.59 15.92
N GLN A 33 -5.45 3.53 16.73
CA GLN A 33 -4.03 3.59 17.08
C GLN A 33 -3.55 2.15 17.21
N SER A 34 -2.77 1.67 16.26
CA SER A 34 -2.24 0.30 16.30
C SER A 34 -1.32 0.23 17.50
N THR A 35 -1.89 -0.09 18.63
CA THR A 35 -1.12 -0.33 19.84
C THR A 35 -0.56 -1.74 19.70
N CYS A 36 0.72 -1.80 19.36
CA CYS A 36 1.45 -3.06 19.46
C CYS A 36 1.34 -3.57 20.89
N GLY A 37 0.85 -4.80 21.07
CA GLY A 37 0.90 -5.49 22.34
C GLY A 37 2.35 -5.67 22.80
N THR A 38 2.56 -6.04 24.06
CA THR A 38 3.91 -6.25 24.64
C THR A 38 4.63 -7.40 23.94
N GLU A 39 3.92 -8.46 23.58
CA GLU A 39 4.49 -9.67 23.00
C GLU A 39 4.37 -9.69 21.47
N PRO A 40 5.42 -10.15 20.77
CA PRO A 40 5.37 -10.42 19.33
C PRO A 40 4.35 -11.52 19.00
N LYS A 41 3.65 -11.34 17.88
CA LYS A 41 2.69 -12.32 17.37
C LYS A 41 3.10 -12.84 15.99
N LYS A 42 2.44 -13.90 15.55
CA LYS A 42 2.49 -14.38 14.17
C LYS A 42 1.27 -13.88 13.41
N THR A 43 1.52 -13.18 12.31
CA THR A 43 0.48 -12.70 11.38
C THR A 43 0.58 -13.50 10.09
N VAL A 44 -0.54 -14.01 9.59
CA VAL A 44 -0.62 -14.70 8.31
C VAL A 44 -1.36 -13.82 7.32
N VAL A 45 -0.73 -13.58 6.17
CA VAL A 45 -1.27 -12.77 5.07
C VAL A 45 -1.41 -13.66 3.85
N ALA A 46 -2.60 -13.74 3.28
CA ALA A 46 -2.86 -14.42 2.01
C ALA A 46 -2.92 -13.40 0.88
N LEU A 47 -2.13 -13.63 -0.16
CA LEU A 47 -2.13 -12.84 -1.39
C LEU A 47 -2.38 -13.75 -2.58
N THR A 48 -3.10 -13.25 -3.57
CA THR A 48 -3.23 -13.86 -4.89
C THR A 48 -2.64 -12.93 -5.94
N GLY A 49 -1.76 -13.45 -6.81
CA GLY A 49 -1.27 -12.74 -7.99
C GLY A 49 -2.20 -13.01 -9.17
N GLN A 50 -2.67 -11.97 -9.86
CA GLN A 50 -3.57 -12.11 -11.01
C GLN A 50 -3.63 -10.84 -11.86
N GLU A 51 -3.87 -11.04 -13.16
CA GLU A 51 -4.16 -9.96 -14.09
C GLU A 51 -5.63 -9.56 -13.97
N LYS A 52 -5.91 -8.26 -13.94
CA LYS A 52 -7.27 -7.69 -13.86
C LYS A 52 -7.40 -6.43 -14.68
N VAL A 53 -8.62 -6.12 -15.08
CA VAL A 53 -9.01 -4.76 -15.46
C VAL A 53 -9.49 -4.07 -14.19
N VAL A 54 -8.90 -2.94 -13.87
CA VAL A 54 -9.23 -2.14 -12.68
C VAL A 54 -9.76 -0.77 -13.11
N ASP A 55 -10.69 -0.24 -12.32
CA ASP A 55 -11.24 1.10 -12.54
C ASP A 55 -10.30 2.14 -11.89
N LEU A 56 -9.92 3.16 -12.65
CA LEU A 56 -9.19 4.33 -12.14
C LEU A 56 -10.14 5.48 -11.81
N ALA A 57 -11.24 5.60 -12.53
CA ALA A 57 -12.36 6.50 -12.32
C ALA A 57 -13.57 6.01 -13.11
N GLU A 58 -14.71 6.69 -12.98
CA GLU A 58 -15.88 6.41 -13.84
C GLU A 58 -15.50 6.54 -15.32
N GLY A 59 -15.70 5.46 -16.06
CA GLY A 59 -15.39 5.38 -17.49
C GLY A 59 -13.91 5.25 -17.85
N VAL A 60 -12.99 5.19 -16.89
CA VAL A 60 -11.55 5.02 -17.15
C VAL A 60 -11.04 3.77 -16.46
N LYS A 61 -10.49 2.83 -17.24
CA LYS A 61 -10.00 1.53 -16.77
C LYS A 61 -8.62 1.23 -17.31
N THR A 62 -7.87 0.40 -16.61
CA THR A 62 -6.59 -0.11 -17.11
C THR A 62 -6.45 -1.61 -16.87
N GLU A 63 -5.72 -2.28 -17.74
CA GLU A 63 -5.19 -3.60 -17.43
C GLU A 63 -4.10 -3.44 -16.36
N ALA A 64 -4.18 -4.26 -15.31
CA ALA A 64 -3.21 -4.24 -14.23
C ALA A 64 -2.85 -5.66 -13.78
N TRP A 65 -1.65 -5.81 -13.25
CA TRP A 65 -1.26 -6.98 -12.47
C TRP A 65 -1.43 -6.64 -11.00
N THR A 66 -2.07 -7.53 -10.25
CA THR A 66 -2.63 -7.15 -8.97
C THR A 66 -2.30 -8.15 -7.87
N PHE A 67 -2.23 -7.67 -6.63
CA PHE A 67 -2.42 -8.51 -5.46
C PHE A 67 -3.88 -8.45 -5.02
N ASN A 68 -4.54 -9.62 -4.92
CA ASN A 68 -5.95 -9.77 -4.52
C ASN A 68 -6.94 -9.01 -5.44
N GLY A 69 -6.59 -8.82 -6.72
CA GLY A 69 -7.47 -8.18 -7.71
C GLY A 69 -7.57 -6.67 -7.64
N ILE A 70 -6.73 -6.02 -6.86
CA ILE A 70 -6.69 -4.56 -6.66
C ILE A 70 -5.28 -3.99 -6.82
N THR A 71 -5.18 -2.71 -7.15
CA THR A 71 -3.93 -1.95 -7.17
C THR A 71 -4.17 -0.55 -6.55
N PRO A 72 -3.36 -0.14 -5.56
CA PRO A 72 -2.36 -0.94 -4.85
C PRO A 72 -2.97 -2.18 -4.19
N GLY A 73 -2.16 -3.20 -3.92
CA GLY A 73 -2.54 -4.38 -3.16
C GLY A 73 -2.90 -4.03 -1.70
N PRO A 74 -3.43 -5.00 -0.92
CA PRO A 74 -3.88 -4.75 0.46
C PRO A 74 -2.79 -4.16 1.34
N THR A 75 -3.12 -3.19 2.19
CA THR A 75 -2.20 -2.73 3.23
C THR A 75 -1.98 -3.82 4.27
N ILE A 76 -0.71 -4.10 4.58
CA ILE A 76 -0.31 -5.08 5.59
C ILE A 76 0.17 -4.33 6.82
N GLU A 77 -0.47 -4.56 7.96
CA GLU A 77 -0.15 -3.90 9.22
C GLU A 77 0.33 -4.90 10.25
N VAL A 78 1.53 -4.67 10.78
CA VAL A 78 2.19 -5.54 11.76
C VAL A 78 3.02 -4.71 12.74
N CYS A 79 3.53 -5.33 13.79
CA CYS A 79 4.36 -4.68 14.79
C CYS A 79 5.82 -5.14 14.71
N GLU A 80 6.72 -4.26 15.08
CA GLU A 80 8.15 -4.60 15.24
C GLU A 80 8.31 -5.84 16.13
N GLY A 81 9.05 -6.82 15.63
CA GLY A 81 9.26 -8.11 16.30
C GLY A 81 8.26 -9.19 15.93
N ASP A 82 7.17 -8.89 15.27
CA ASP A 82 6.21 -9.90 14.80
C ASP A 82 6.84 -10.82 13.74
N THR A 83 6.31 -12.03 13.64
CA THR A 83 6.60 -12.94 12.54
C THR A 83 5.50 -12.85 11.51
N VAL A 84 5.84 -12.45 10.30
CA VAL A 84 4.90 -12.36 9.18
C VAL A 84 5.07 -13.57 8.28
N ARG A 85 3.97 -14.31 8.07
CA ARG A 85 3.88 -15.37 7.09
C ARG A 85 3.03 -14.90 5.93
N ILE A 86 3.62 -14.75 4.76
CA ILE A 86 2.88 -14.45 3.52
C ILE A 86 2.75 -15.72 2.71
N VAL A 87 1.52 -15.99 2.27
CA VAL A 87 1.19 -17.07 1.34
C VAL A 87 0.73 -16.41 0.05
N LEU A 88 1.60 -16.42 -0.96
CA LEU A 88 1.28 -15.92 -2.31
C LEU A 88 0.88 -17.09 -3.19
N LYS A 89 -0.34 -17.10 -3.68
CA LYS A 89 -0.82 -18.01 -4.72
C LYS A 89 -0.83 -17.28 -6.06
N ASN A 90 -0.18 -17.82 -7.06
CA ASN A 90 -0.28 -17.29 -8.41
C ASN A 90 -1.54 -17.87 -9.11
N GLU A 91 -2.56 -17.03 -9.25
CA GLU A 91 -3.79 -17.33 -9.99
C GLU A 91 -3.82 -16.66 -11.37
N GLY A 92 -2.71 -16.03 -11.75
CA GLY A 92 -2.52 -15.37 -13.04
C GLY A 92 -2.06 -16.30 -14.14
N LYS A 93 -1.70 -15.71 -15.27
CA LYS A 93 -1.23 -16.40 -16.50
C LYS A 93 0.28 -16.30 -16.70
N VAL A 94 0.93 -15.39 -15.98
CA VAL A 94 2.38 -15.18 -16.02
C VAL A 94 3.00 -15.48 -14.68
N ALA A 95 4.31 -15.74 -14.66
CA ALA A 95 5.03 -15.96 -13.41
C ALA A 95 5.05 -14.67 -12.57
N HIS A 96 4.85 -14.81 -11.27
CA HIS A 96 4.93 -13.74 -10.30
C HIS A 96 5.93 -14.07 -9.19
N GLY A 97 6.19 -13.16 -8.31
CA GLY A 97 7.02 -13.38 -7.14
C GLY A 97 6.63 -12.38 -6.04
N LEU A 98 7.40 -12.35 -4.97
CA LEU A 98 7.17 -11.41 -3.89
C LEU A 98 8.47 -10.98 -3.24
N ASP A 99 8.67 -9.68 -3.13
CA ASP A 99 9.60 -9.05 -2.20
C ASP A 99 8.85 -8.12 -1.27
N SER A 100 9.35 -7.96 -0.07
CA SER A 100 8.94 -6.92 0.86
C SER A 100 10.18 -6.27 1.46
N HIS A 101 10.29 -4.97 1.31
CA HIS A 101 11.42 -4.19 1.83
C HIS A 101 11.53 -4.23 3.36
N ALA A 102 10.48 -4.68 4.07
CA ALA A 102 10.51 -4.95 5.50
C ALA A 102 11.29 -6.24 5.86
N PHE A 103 11.56 -7.11 4.88
CA PHE A 103 12.16 -8.42 5.11
C PHE A 103 13.68 -8.39 4.85
N ARG A 104 14.42 -9.06 5.71
CA ARG A 104 15.83 -9.36 5.49
C ARG A 104 15.94 -10.81 4.99
N ILE A 105 15.87 -10.99 3.68
CA ILE A 105 15.86 -12.30 3.03
C ILE A 105 16.77 -12.27 1.79
N ASN A 106 17.35 -13.43 1.45
CA ASN A 106 18.13 -13.57 0.24
C ASN A 106 17.22 -13.47 -1.00
N ALA A 107 17.59 -12.61 -1.95
CA ALA A 107 16.83 -12.32 -3.17
C ALA A 107 16.51 -13.58 -4.03
N THR A 108 17.31 -14.62 -3.96
CA THR A 108 17.05 -15.89 -4.67
C THR A 108 15.76 -16.61 -4.20
N LYS A 109 15.15 -16.14 -3.11
CA LYS A 109 13.92 -16.68 -2.54
C LYS A 109 12.65 -15.94 -2.95
N PHE A 110 12.75 -14.87 -3.75
CA PHE A 110 11.61 -14.03 -4.11
C PHE A 110 10.66 -14.64 -5.17
N GLY A 111 11.05 -15.66 -5.83
CA GLY A 111 10.35 -16.32 -6.93
C GLY A 111 11.30 -16.66 -8.07
N PRO A 112 10.84 -16.97 -9.27
CA PRO A 112 9.44 -16.91 -9.73
C PRO A 112 8.51 -17.94 -9.10
N VAL A 113 7.20 -17.65 -9.15
CA VAL A 113 6.08 -18.54 -8.80
C VAL A 113 5.25 -18.68 -10.07
N GLU A 114 5.26 -19.88 -10.63
CA GLU A 114 4.55 -20.17 -11.88
C GLU A 114 3.03 -20.17 -11.69
N PRO A 115 2.22 -19.99 -12.75
CA PRO A 115 0.77 -20.10 -12.69
C PRO A 115 0.30 -21.38 -11.98
N GLY A 116 -0.57 -21.20 -10.97
CA GLY A 116 -1.10 -22.29 -10.14
C GLY A 116 -0.23 -22.68 -8.94
N GLU A 117 0.99 -22.18 -8.85
CA GLU A 117 1.88 -22.45 -7.72
C GLU A 117 1.65 -21.52 -6.54
N THR A 118 2.25 -21.86 -5.41
CA THR A 118 2.18 -21.11 -4.15
C THR A 118 3.57 -20.95 -3.57
N LEU A 119 3.89 -19.71 -3.20
CA LEU A 119 5.11 -19.35 -2.49
C LEU A 119 4.77 -18.96 -1.04
N ILE A 120 5.58 -19.44 -0.10
CA ILE A 120 5.38 -19.13 1.31
C ILE A 120 6.65 -18.48 1.85
N TYR A 121 6.49 -17.29 2.41
CA TYR A 121 7.49 -16.63 3.22
C TYR A 121 7.10 -16.61 4.68
N GLU A 122 8.08 -16.74 5.55
CA GLU A 122 7.89 -16.50 6.98
C GLU A 122 9.11 -15.78 7.51
N LYS A 123 8.95 -14.52 7.91
CA LYS A 123 10.03 -13.67 8.39
C LYS A 123 9.61 -12.82 9.58
N LYS A 124 10.55 -12.61 10.47
CA LYS A 124 10.43 -11.64 11.57
C LYS A 124 10.73 -10.24 11.02
N VAL A 125 9.87 -9.26 11.31
CA VAL A 125 10.09 -7.85 10.98
C VAL A 125 10.72 -7.15 12.18
N ASN A 126 11.94 -6.61 12.00
CA ASN A 126 12.74 -6.11 13.10
C ASN A 126 13.01 -4.60 13.05
N ALA A 127 12.41 -3.91 12.10
CA ALA A 127 12.53 -2.47 11.96
C ALA A 127 11.15 -1.86 11.78
N PRO A 128 10.75 -0.85 12.57
CA PRO A 128 9.55 -0.11 12.31
C PRO A 128 9.73 0.77 11.07
N GLY A 129 8.64 1.03 10.35
CA GLY A 129 8.67 1.86 9.16
C GLY A 129 7.51 1.61 8.22
N VAL A 130 7.53 2.30 7.09
CA VAL A 130 6.57 2.17 5.99
C VAL A 130 7.33 1.61 4.79
N PHE A 131 6.96 0.42 4.38
CA PHE A 131 7.69 -0.36 3.40
C PHE A 131 6.82 -0.70 2.21
N MET A 132 7.42 -0.70 1.03
CA MET A 132 6.81 -1.29 -0.15
C MET A 132 6.92 -2.82 -0.06
N TYR A 133 5.88 -3.53 -0.47
CA TYR A 133 5.99 -4.89 -0.96
C TYR A 133 5.53 -4.93 -2.41
N HIS A 134 6.12 -5.81 -3.22
CA HIS A 134 5.86 -5.83 -4.65
C HIS A 134 6.15 -7.19 -5.26
N CYS A 135 5.68 -7.39 -6.48
CA CYS A 135 6.08 -8.55 -7.26
C CYS A 135 7.59 -8.51 -7.55
N ALA A 136 8.23 -9.65 -7.43
CA ALA A 136 9.66 -9.83 -7.71
C ALA A 136 9.84 -11.00 -8.69
N ASN A 137 9.92 -10.69 -9.97
CA ASN A 137 10.09 -11.66 -11.06
C ASN A 137 11.38 -11.40 -11.86
N GLY A 138 12.52 -11.47 -11.17
CA GLY A 138 13.84 -11.29 -11.78
C GLY A 138 13.96 -9.97 -12.57
N PRO A 139 14.40 -10.00 -13.82
CA PRO A 139 14.61 -8.79 -14.62
C PRO A 139 13.30 -8.05 -14.97
N LEU A 140 12.15 -8.69 -14.85
CA LEU A 140 10.83 -8.10 -15.13
C LEU A 140 10.19 -7.43 -13.90
N THR A 141 10.87 -7.41 -12.77
CA THR A 141 10.35 -6.84 -11.51
C THR A 141 9.82 -5.43 -11.67
N ASP A 142 10.57 -4.55 -12.33
CA ASP A 142 10.17 -3.16 -12.57
C ASP A 142 8.87 -3.06 -13.39
N GLN A 143 8.75 -3.87 -14.45
CA GLN A 143 7.53 -3.94 -15.25
C GLN A 143 6.33 -4.39 -14.42
N HIS A 144 6.49 -5.39 -13.53
CA HIS A 144 5.42 -5.88 -12.68
C HIS A 144 4.93 -4.79 -11.68
N ILE A 145 5.86 -4.01 -11.13
CA ILE A 145 5.52 -2.86 -10.26
C ILE A 145 4.75 -1.81 -11.05
N LYS A 146 5.23 -1.45 -12.24
CA LYS A 146 4.60 -0.47 -13.14
C LYS A 146 3.24 -0.92 -13.64
N MET A 147 3.01 -2.23 -13.74
CA MET A 147 1.70 -2.82 -14.01
C MET A 147 0.74 -2.79 -12.81
N GLY A 148 1.17 -2.31 -11.64
CA GLY A 148 0.32 -2.13 -10.47
C GLY A 148 0.49 -3.20 -9.37
N MET A 149 1.46 -4.10 -9.49
CA MET A 149 1.64 -5.20 -8.54
C MET A 149 2.54 -4.84 -7.37
N TYR A 150 2.05 -3.95 -6.52
CA TYR A 150 2.71 -3.46 -5.30
C TYR A 150 1.67 -3.16 -4.22
N GLY A 151 2.14 -2.93 -2.99
CA GLY A 151 1.32 -2.49 -1.86
C GLY A 151 2.17 -1.94 -0.72
N VAL A 152 1.51 -1.58 0.37
CA VAL A 152 2.12 -0.95 1.54
C VAL A 152 2.17 -1.93 2.72
N MET A 153 3.32 -2.05 3.36
CA MET A 153 3.48 -2.73 4.65
C MET A 153 3.90 -1.73 5.71
N ILE A 154 3.08 -1.58 6.75
CA ILE A 154 3.37 -0.75 7.91
C ILE A 154 3.85 -1.65 9.04
N VAL A 155 5.05 -1.37 9.53
CA VAL A 155 5.60 -2.01 10.72
C VAL A 155 5.59 -0.99 11.86
N TYR A 156 4.64 -1.11 12.75
CA TYR A 156 4.51 -0.20 13.90
C TYR A 156 5.61 -0.44 14.93
N PRO A 157 6.14 0.61 15.57
CA PRO A 157 7.15 0.47 16.60
C PRO A 157 6.57 -0.24 17.83
N ARG A 158 7.29 -1.19 18.39
CA ARG A 158 6.93 -1.82 19.67
C ARG A 158 7.56 -1.06 20.83
N GLY A 159 6.74 -0.77 21.85
CA GLY A 159 7.20 -0.03 23.04
C GLY A 159 7.26 1.48 22.87
N GLN A 160 6.96 2.01 21.70
CA GLN A 160 6.85 3.44 21.44
C GLN A 160 5.45 3.80 21.00
N LYS A 161 4.76 4.68 21.72
CA LYS A 161 3.46 5.23 21.30
C LYS A 161 3.67 6.36 20.31
N LEU A 162 2.97 6.28 19.17
CA LEU A 162 2.79 7.42 18.29
C LEU A 162 1.74 8.37 18.89
N ARG A 163 1.78 9.65 18.51
CA ARG A 163 0.76 10.64 18.92
C ARG A 163 -0.61 10.20 18.39
N PRO A 164 -1.73 10.47 19.12
CA PRO A 164 -3.06 10.31 18.54
C PRO A 164 -3.18 11.12 17.26
N ALA A 165 -3.68 10.50 16.20
CA ALA A 165 -3.81 11.13 14.89
C ALA A 165 -4.93 10.46 14.09
N ARG A 166 -5.51 11.17 13.14
CA ARG A 166 -6.21 10.55 12.03
C ARG A 166 -5.15 9.96 11.10
N GLU A 167 -5.30 8.70 10.72
CA GLU A 167 -4.28 7.97 9.94
C GLU A 167 -4.80 7.62 8.55
N ILE A 168 -3.99 7.82 7.52
CA ILE A 168 -4.28 7.41 6.15
C ILE A 168 -3.05 6.75 5.52
N VAL A 169 -3.30 5.89 4.54
CA VAL A 169 -2.25 5.29 3.71
C VAL A 169 -2.33 5.88 2.32
N VAL A 170 -1.20 6.35 1.82
CA VAL A 170 -1.06 6.90 0.47
C VAL A 170 0.08 6.19 -0.24
N SER A 171 -0.19 5.74 -1.45
CA SER A 171 0.84 5.21 -2.34
C SER A 171 0.82 5.94 -3.67
N GLU A 172 1.98 6.21 -4.23
CA GLU A 172 2.13 6.83 -5.54
C GLU A 172 2.63 5.82 -6.56
N ASN A 173 2.04 5.83 -7.78
CA ASN A 173 2.53 5.05 -8.90
C ASN A 173 2.12 5.69 -10.23
N GLY A 174 2.75 5.23 -11.33
CA GLY A 174 2.44 5.62 -12.69
C GLY A 174 1.48 4.68 -13.40
N VAL A 175 0.75 5.19 -14.39
CA VAL A 175 -0.01 4.45 -15.39
C VAL A 175 0.61 4.70 -16.76
N TYR A 176 0.94 3.64 -17.49
CA TYR A 176 1.80 3.71 -18.68
C TYR A 176 1.04 3.37 -19.96
N GLY A 177 0.01 4.12 -20.24
CA GLY A 177 -0.78 4.02 -21.45
C GLY A 177 -1.75 5.18 -21.56
N GLU A 178 -2.23 5.47 -22.75
CA GLU A 178 -3.22 6.49 -22.99
C GLU A 178 -4.62 5.86 -23.05
N PRO A 179 -5.65 6.50 -22.50
CA PRO A 179 -7.01 5.99 -22.64
C PRO A 179 -7.45 6.05 -24.09
N ASP A 180 -8.03 4.97 -24.57
CA ASP A 180 -8.72 4.93 -25.85
C ASP A 180 -10.05 5.74 -25.80
N PRO A 181 -10.77 5.94 -26.92
CA PRO A 181 -12.05 6.65 -26.92
C PRO A 181 -13.14 6.04 -26.03
N LYS A 182 -12.96 4.82 -25.53
CA LYS A 182 -13.85 4.13 -24.58
C LYS A 182 -13.35 4.17 -23.15
N GLY A 183 -12.21 4.86 -22.90
CA GLY A 183 -11.60 4.98 -21.60
C GLY A 183 -10.76 3.78 -21.17
N MET A 184 -10.50 2.81 -22.05
CA MET A 184 -9.62 1.69 -21.73
C MET A 184 -8.15 2.06 -21.96
N ILE A 185 -7.31 1.79 -20.98
CA ILE A 185 -5.86 1.97 -21.06
C ILE A 185 -5.21 0.60 -21.23
N ALA A 186 -4.57 0.40 -22.39
CA ALA A 186 -3.66 -0.71 -22.60
C ALA A 186 -2.24 -0.27 -22.18
N PRO A 187 -1.58 -0.98 -21.25
CA PRO A 187 -0.24 -0.62 -20.84
C PRO A 187 0.78 -0.73 -21.99
N SER A 188 1.68 0.24 -22.07
CA SER A 188 2.76 0.30 -23.06
C SER A 188 4.09 -0.06 -22.44
N THR A 189 4.70 -1.14 -22.89
CA THR A 189 6.05 -1.57 -22.47
C THR A 189 7.08 -0.48 -22.78
N GLU A 190 7.01 0.14 -23.95
CA GLU A 190 7.90 1.25 -24.32
C GLU A 190 7.85 2.39 -23.30
N ARG A 191 6.64 2.83 -22.90
CA ARG A 191 6.49 3.88 -21.89
C ARG A 191 7.01 3.45 -20.51
N MET A 192 6.87 2.17 -20.16
CA MET A 192 7.43 1.62 -18.91
C MET A 192 8.95 1.64 -18.93
N ASP A 193 9.57 1.18 -20.01
CA ASP A 193 11.03 1.13 -20.16
C ASP A 193 11.66 2.53 -20.13
N GLU A 194 10.96 3.53 -20.67
CA GLU A 194 11.38 4.92 -20.70
C GLU A 194 10.94 5.73 -19.46
N ASN A 195 10.30 5.11 -18.48
CA ASN A 195 9.72 5.78 -17.31
C ASN A 195 8.73 6.92 -17.66
N ARG A 196 8.03 6.85 -18.80
CA ARG A 196 7.08 7.86 -19.27
C ARG A 196 5.64 7.54 -18.88
N ALA A 197 5.32 7.65 -17.58
CA ALA A 197 3.95 7.53 -17.12
C ALA A 197 3.05 8.56 -17.82
N TYR A 198 1.85 8.14 -18.23
CA TYR A 198 0.82 9.02 -18.74
C TYR A 198 0.08 9.73 -17.59
N PHE A 199 -0.30 8.93 -16.57
CA PHE A 199 -0.76 9.45 -15.29
C PHE A 199 0.24 9.08 -14.19
N VAL A 200 0.46 9.98 -13.25
CA VAL A 200 1.01 9.68 -11.93
C VAL A 200 -0.11 10.00 -10.93
N LEU A 201 -0.44 9.06 -10.07
CA LEU A 201 -1.63 9.18 -9.23
C LEU A 201 -1.44 8.51 -7.86
N TYR A 202 -2.26 8.92 -6.90
CA TYR A 202 -2.30 8.31 -5.58
C TYR A 202 -3.31 7.16 -5.52
N ASN A 203 -2.97 6.11 -4.78
CA ASN A 203 -3.84 4.97 -4.44
C ASN A 203 -4.58 4.35 -5.64
N GLY A 204 -3.98 4.38 -6.83
CA GLY A 204 -4.55 3.75 -8.02
C GLY A 204 -5.84 4.40 -8.55
N THR A 205 -6.13 5.66 -8.21
CA THR A 205 -7.36 6.34 -8.65
C THR A 205 -7.10 7.74 -9.19
N LEU A 206 -7.89 8.14 -10.19
CA LEU A 206 -7.86 9.48 -10.77
C LEU A 206 -8.70 10.50 -9.99
N LYS A 207 -9.44 10.06 -8.97
CA LYS A 207 -10.31 10.94 -8.18
C LYS A 207 -10.30 10.52 -6.72
N HIS A 208 -10.17 11.51 -5.84
CA HIS A 208 -10.25 11.34 -4.40
C HIS A 208 -11.41 12.15 -3.82
N GLU A 209 -12.15 11.55 -2.91
CA GLU A 209 -13.10 12.29 -2.08
C GLU A 209 -12.34 13.08 -1.00
N PRO A 210 -12.84 14.26 -0.61
CA PRO A 210 -12.20 15.07 0.42
C PRO A 210 -12.09 14.35 1.76
N LEU A 211 -10.93 14.46 2.38
CA LEU A 211 -10.69 14.02 3.75
C LEU A 211 -11.22 15.08 4.73
N GLU A 212 -12.37 14.81 5.34
CA GLU A 212 -12.96 15.70 6.33
C GLU A 212 -12.28 15.55 7.69
N MET A 213 -11.85 16.65 8.33
CA MET A 213 -11.26 16.62 9.66
C MET A 213 -11.48 17.94 10.40
N LYS A 214 -11.21 17.96 11.70
CA LYS A 214 -11.23 19.18 12.49
C LYS A 214 -9.92 19.95 12.31
N ALA A 215 -10.01 21.28 12.24
CA ALA A 215 -8.83 22.14 12.37
C ALA A 215 -8.17 21.92 13.74
N GLY A 216 -6.85 21.82 13.76
CA GLY A 216 -6.07 21.48 14.95
C GLY A 216 -5.87 19.99 15.20
N ASP A 217 -6.63 19.10 14.53
CA ASP A 217 -6.39 17.67 14.62
C ASP A 217 -5.13 17.28 13.81
N LEU A 218 -4.43 16.26 14.29
CA LEU A 218 -3.25 15.71 13.65
C LEU A 218 -3.64 14.70 12.58
N LEU A 219 -3.15 14.89 11.37
CA LEU A 219 -3.16 13.89 10.31
C LEU A 219 -1.81 13.17 10.27
N ARG A 220 -1.82 11.84 10.20
CA ARG A 220 -0.64 11.01 9.92
C ARG A 220 -0.83 10.28 8.61
N VAL A 221 0.14 10.46 7.71
CA VAL A 221 0.16 9.82 6.39
C VAL A 221 1.28 8.78 6.36
N TYR A 222 0.93 7.51 6.10
CA TYR A 222 1.86 6.45 5.77
C TYR A 222 2.00 6.42 4.25
N PHE A 223 3.17 6.80 3.75
CA PHE A 223 3.39 7.03 2.34
C PHE A 223 4.36 6.03 1.74
N VAL A 224 4.04 5.47 0.56
CA VAL A 224 4.96 4.68 -0.27
C VAL A 224 4.99 5.26 -1.68
N ASN A 225 6.20 5.50 -2.17
CA ASN A 225 6.43 5.82 -3.56
C ASN A 225 6.83 4.54 -4.33
N ALA A 226 5.90 4.00 -5.12
CA ALA A 226 6.15 2.84 -5.98
C ALA A 226 6.79 3.22 -7.35
N GLY A 227 7.06 4.50 -7.57
CA GLY A 227 7.68 5.03 -8.78
C GLY A 227 6.69 5.80 -9.66
N PRO A 228 7.11 6.26 -10.84
CA PRO A 228 8.42 6.07 -11.48
C PRO A 228 9.50 7.07 -11.07
N TYR A 229 9.14 8.14 -10.35
CA TYR A 229 10.03 9.25 -10.03
C TYR A 229 10.20 9.38 -8.51
N THR A 230 11.13 10.24 -8.08
CA THR A 230 11.11 10.72 -6.70
C THR A 230 9.86 11.56 -6.49
N SER A 231 9.10 11.28 -5.43
CA SER A 231 7.94 12.07 -5.02
C SER A 231 8.38 13.15 -4.03
N THR A 232 7.90 14.36 -4.22
CA THR A 232 8.10 15.46 -3.27
C THR A 232 6.83 15.70 -2.48
N PHE A 233 6.65 14.90 -1.42
CA PHE A 233 5.45 14.96 -0.58
C PHE A 233 5.29 16.33 0.08
N HIS A 234 4.14 16.96 -0.11
CA HIS A 234 3.80 18.26 0.44
C HIS A 234 2.31 18.35 0.75
N VAL A 235 1.95 19.22 1.70
CA VAL A 235 0.57 19.62 1.96
C VAL A 235 0.44 21.10 1.70
N ILE A 236 -0.27 21.47 0.63
CA ILE A 236 -0.53 22.87 0.29
C ILE A 236 -1.32 23.52 1.43
N GLY A 237 -0.80 24.62 1.97
CA GLY A 237 -1.39 25.38 3.06
C GLY A 237 -0.91 24.99 4.46
N ALA A 238 0.00 23.99 4.58
CA ALA A 238 0.54 23.56 5.86
C ALA A 238 2.05 23.26 5.79
N ILE A 239 2.66 23.15 6.96
CA ILE A 239 4.03 22.64 7.15
C ILE A 239 3.92 21.26 7.80
N LEU A 240 4.73 20.31 7.36
CA LEU A 240 4.82 19.02 8.01
C LEU A 240 5.43 19.20 9.40
N ASP A 241 4.65 18.97 10.45
CA ASP A 241 5.13 19.05 11.85
C ASP A 241 6.29 18.08 12.06
N ARG A 242 6.19 16.88 11.41
CA ARG A 242 7.20 15.84 11.47
C ARG A 242 7.23 15.04 10.18
N ALA A 243 8.44 14.78 9.71
CA ALA A 243 8.72 13.82 8.65
C ALA A 243 9.61 12.71 9.20
N TYR A 244 9.26 11.47 8.91
CA TYR A 244 10.03 10.29 9.35
C TYR A 244 10.53 9.55 8.12
N GLU A 245 11.84 9.59 7.90
CA GLU A 245 12.49 8.90 6.79
C GLU A 245 12.26 7.37 6.90
N GLY A 246 11.87 6.75 5.80
CA GLY A 246 11.49 5.33 5.79
C GLY A 246 10.24 5.02 6.64
N GLY A 247 9.53 6.04 7.13
CA GLY A 247 8.45 5.88 8.09
C GLY A 247 8.91 5.40 9.46
N ASN A 248 10.22 5.39 9.73
CA ASN A 248 10.77 4.92 11.00
C ASN A 248 10.74 6.04 12.05
N PRO A 249 10.03 5.89 13.18
CA PRO A 249 9.94 6.92 14.20
C PRO A 249 11.28 7.33 14.83
N ARG A 250 12.34 6.58 14.58
CA ARG A 250 13.71 6.91 15.03
C ARG A 250 14.42 7.89 14.10
N ASN A 251 13.93 8.09 12.87
CA ASN A 251 14.50 8.98 11.84
C ASN A 251 13.58 10.19 11.65
N LEU A 252 13.66 11.15 12.55
CA LEU A 252 12.72 12.26 12.67
C LEU A 252 13.35 13.59 12.28
N VAL A 253 12.65 14.32 11.41
CA VAL A 253 12.92 15.73 11.07
C VAL A 253 11.66 16.54 11.39
N TYR A 254 11.84 17.77 11.88
CA TYR A 254 10.74 18.68 12.25
C TYR A 254 10.59 19.83 11.25
N ASP A 255 9.39 20.36 11.19
CA ASP A 255 9.04 21.65 10.55
C ASP A 255 9.55 21.76 9.10
N VAL A 256 9.28 20.73 8.29
CA VAL A 256 9.70 20.69 6.88
C VAL A 256 8.54 21.03 5.95
N GLN A 257 8.83 21.85 4.93
CA GLN A 257 7.83 22.28 3.96
C GLN A 257 7.43 21.17 2.98
N ALA A 258 8.38 20.33 2.59
CA ALA A 258 8.19 19.20 1.69
C ALA A 258 9.26 18.15 1.94
N TYR A 259 9.01 16.90 1.58
CA TYR A 259 9.94 15.80 1.83
C TYR A 259 10.07 14.89 0.61
N ALA A 260 11.31 14.69 0.15
CA ALA A 260 11.60 13.81 -0.99
C ALA A 260 11.55 12.33 -0.58
N VAL A 261 10.75 11.55 -1.27
CA VAL A 261 10.66 10.10 -1.11
C VAL A 261 11.09 9.43 -2.41
N PRO A 262 12.26 8.78 -2.45
CA PRO A 262 12.71 8.06 -3.63
C PRO A 262 11.75 6.94 -4.05
N ALA A 263 11.74 6.60 -5.34
CA ALA A 263 11.01 5.44 -5.83
C ALA A 263 11.46 4.16 -5.10
N GLY A 264 10.51 3.28 -4.78
CA GLY A 264 10.75 2.07 -3.99
C GLY A 264 10.92 2.31 -2.49
N SER A 265 10.69 3.54 -2.00
CA SER A 265 10.85 3.91 -0.60
C SER A 265 9.54 4.36 0.03
N GLY A 266 9.55 4.53 1.35
CA GLY A 266 8.41 5.03 2.12
C GLY A 266 8.76 6.16 3.05
N GLY A 267 7.74 6.80 3.61
CA GLY A 267 7.83 7.83 4.62
C GLY A 267 6.62 7.83 5.54
N MET A 268 6.71 8.49 6.67
CA MET A 268 5.56 8.80 7.51
C MET A 268 5.58 10.30 7.79
N PHE A 269 4.44 10.95 7.59
CA PHE A 269 4.32 12.40 7.73
C PHE A 269 3.23 12.73 8.73
N GLU A 270 3.49 13.68 9.60
CA GLU A 270 2.52 14.23 10.54
C GLU A 270 2.34 15.71 10.24
N VAL A 271 1.09 16.13 10.10
CA VAL A 271 0.72 17.50 9.77
C VAL A 271 -0.56 17.90 10.51
N THR A 272 -0.57 19.09 11.07
CA THR A 272 -1.74 19.71 11.69
C THR A 272 -2.25 20.80 10.79
N MET A 273 -3.57 20.79 10.46
CA MET A 273 -4.20 21.88 9.72
C MET A 273 -4.39 23.05 10.66
N PRO A 274 -3.72 24.22 10.46
CA PRO A 274 -3.66 25.29 11.47
C PRO A 274 -5.00 25.99 11.69
N GLU A 275 -5.88 26.02 10.68
CA GLU A 275 -7.16 26.73 10.71
C GLU A 275 -8.21 26.05 9.83
N PRO A 276 -9.50 26.34 9.97
CA PRO A 276 -10.51 25.87 9.03
C PRO A 276 -10.21 26.32 7.60
N GLY A 277 -10.31 25.41 6.64
CA GLY A 277 -10.00 25.69 5.23
C GLY A 277 -9.83 24.44 4.40
N ASN A 278 -9.42 24.65 3.15
CA ASN A 278 -9.12 23.61 2.19
C ASN A 278 -7.61 23.46 2.05
N TYR A 279 -7.14 22.23 2.17
CA TYR A 279 -5.74 21.84 2.02
C TYR A 279 -5.64 20.74 0.98
N LEU A 280 -4.45 20.44 0.50
CA LEU A 280 -4.26 19.42 -0.54
C LEU A 280 -2.93 18.69 -0.33
N ILE A 281 -2.98 17.36 -0.19
CA ILE A 281 -1.79 16.52 -0.27
C ILE A 281 -1.39 16.40 -1.73
N VAL A 282 -0.12 16.65 -2.05
CA VAL A 282 0.40 16.66 -3.43
C VAL A 282 1.82 16.07 -3.52
N ASP A 283 2.19 15.61 -4.72
CA ASP A 283 3.59 15.62 -5.14
C ASP A 283 3.89 16.98 -5.76
N HIS A 284 4.72 17.79 -5.08
CA HIS A 284 5.01 19.15 -5.50
C HIS A 284 5.79 19.23 -6.83
N ASP A 285 6.51 18.18 -7.19
CA ASP A 285 7.25 18.10 -8.46
C ASP A 285 6.32 17.75 -9.65
N LYS A 286 5.12 17.27 -9.39
CA LYS A 286 4.17 16.79 -10.40
C LYS A 286 2.82 17.51 -10.35
N LEU A 287 2.79 18.80 -10.05
CA LEU A 287 1.53 19.57 -9.92
C LEU A 287 0.66 19.54 -11.18
N SER A 288 1.23 19.32 -12.34
CA SER A 288 0.49 19.11 -13.60
C SER A 288 -0.41 17.86 -13.58
N GLN A 289 -0.15 16.91 -12.68
CA GLN A 289 -0.93 15.69 -12.52
C GLN A 289 -2.07 15.82 -11.47
N LEU A 290 -2.23 16.98 -10.83
CA LEU A 290 -3.31 17.20 -9.86
C LEU A 290 -4.71 16.85 -10.39
N PRO A 291 -5.08 17.23 -11.63
CA PRO A 291 -6.37 16.85 -12.21
C PRO A 291 -6.53 15.35 -12.45
N ASN A 292 -5.42 14.61 -12.40
CA ASN A 292 -5.32 13.20 -12.74
C ASN A 292 -5.10 12.31 -11.50
N GLY A 293 -5.56 12.72 -10.32
CA GLY A 293 -5.52 11.89 -9.11
C GLY A 293 -4.24 11.99 -8.26
N LEU A 294 -3.34 12.94 -8.57
CA LEU A 294 -2.15 13.21 -7.75
C LEU A 294 -2.41 14.29 -6.70
N GLY A 295 -3.64 14.40 -6.23
CA GLY A 295 -4.06 15.33 -5.19
C GLY A 295 -5.15 14.76 -4.31
N ILE A 296 -4.93 14.72 -2.98
CA ILE A 296 -5.95 14.32 -2.01
C ILE A 296 -6.44 15.56 -1.28
N PRO A 297 -7.70 16.00 -1.52
CA PRO A 297 -8.25 17.16 -0.85
C PRO A 297 -8.46 16.90 0.65
N ILE A 298 -8.21 17.92 1.48
CA ILE A 298 -8.52 17.92 2.91
C ILE A 298 -9.42 19.12 3.20
N VAL A 299 -10.52 18.89 3.91
CA VAL A 299 -11.42 19.94 4.39
C VAL A 299 -11.33 19.96 5.91
N ALA A 300 -10.67 20.98 6.45
CA ALA A 300 -10.60 21.23 7.88
C ALA A 300 -11.77 22.16 8.30
N ARG A 301 -12.46 21.82 9.38
CA ARG A 301 -13.62 22.56 9.91
C ARG A 301 -13.42 22.95 11.37
#